data_9e2411eeb0a71912fdcea7c7ab0b3e4f
#
_entry.id   9e2411eeb0a71912fdcea7c7ab0b3e4f
#
_cell.length_a   1.000
_cell.length_b   1.000
_cell.length_c   1.000
_cell.angle_alpha   90.00
_cell.angle_beta   90.00
_cell.angle_gamma   90.00
#
_symmetry.space_group_name_H-M   'P 1'
#
loop_
_entity.id
_entity.type
_entity.pdbx_description
1 polymer ?
#
loop_
_entity_poly.entity_id
_entity_poly.type
_entity_poly.pdbx_seq_one_letter_code
_entity_poly.pdbx_strand_id
1 'polypeptide(L)'
;MRYFWMLFLTPLAIGIIVTVFVYVQKTRKKTRDISKMAVIAHTKVVKELPAYKAAERRYHLLLALAAICLLSSLVSTTVLASRPLKAELGKSRTNSRDIILCMDVSGSLEQYQKAILNYYKTIIKQLKGERIGITVFDGRPANIVPLSDDYDTLYDIIEDIENSNLKNYITTLNTGGLTSQIGSGLIGCVNSFDNLTDSDRPQSIILSTDNISSNTDVNLYQAANYAKSYGIKVYGILAGDSIPEETVASFKRSISATKGTDQRLSSAGDLDLAAKKIVESINEQEASIYEGASEYVYSDSPEIWLAISAISTTLFLIVIWRLRL
;
A
#
# COMPACT_ATOMS: atom_id res chain seq x y z
N MET A 1 7.63 5.43 16.40
CA MET A 1 8.46 6.61 16.05
C MET A 1 9.63 6.13 15.20
N ARG A 2 9.69 6.60 13.93
CA ARG A 2 10.70 6.13 12.97
C ARG A 2 12.13 6.58 13.31
N TYR A 3 12.26 7.74 13.97
CA TYR A 3 13.56 8.33 14.33
C TYR A 3 13.62 8.67 15.84
N PHE A 4 13.44 7.65 16.66
CA PHE A 4 13.44 7.78 18.13
C PHE A 4 14.69 8.48 18.71
N TRP A 5 15.85 8.31 18.08
CA TRP A 5 17.10 8.93 18.50
C TRP A 5 17.08 10.47 18.45
N MET A 6 16.21 11.09 17.61
CA MET A 6 16.06 12.55 17.56
C MET A 6 15.50 13.14 18.86
N LEU A 7 14.78 12.35 19.65
CA LEU A 7 14.30 12.82 20.96
C LEU A 7 15.45 13.12 21.94
N PHE A 8 16.62 12.52 21.75
CA PHE A 8 17.80 12.82 22.57
C PHE A 8 18.41 14.18 22.28
N LEU A 9 18.08 14.80 21.15
CA LEU A 9 18.54 16.16 20.81
C LEU A 9 17.82 17.23 21.64
N THR A 10 16.60 16.95 22.18
CA THR A 10 15.86 17.92 23.00
C THR A 10 16.57 18.31 24.27
N PRO A 11 17.07 17.37 25.14
CA PRO A 11 17.76 17.76 26.35
C PRO A 11 19.07 18.51 26.06
N LEU A 12 19.74 18.20 24.96
CA LEU A 12 20.94 18.91 24.51
C LEU A 12 20.65 20.35 24.14
N ALA A 13 19.57 20.58 23.35
CA ALA A 13 19.14 21.92 22.96
C ALA A 13 18.69 22.75 24.20
N ILE A 14 17.95 22.14 25.11
CA ILE A 14 17.54 22.78 26.38
C ILE A 14 18.77 23.13 27.20
N GLY A 15 19.74 22.23 27.33
CA GLY A 15 21.00 22.48 28.04
C GLY A 15 21.77 23.67 27.48
N ILE A 16 21.86 23.79 26.15
CA ILE A 16 22.52 24.94 25.49
C ILE A 16 21.76 26.23 25.77
N ILE A 17 20.44 26.24 25.68
CA ILE A 17 19.61 27.43 25.95
C ILE A 17 19.78 27.88 27.41
N VAL A 18 19.75 26.93 28.37
CA VAL A 18 19.93 27.22 29.78
C VAL A 18 21.33 27.76 30.07
N THR A 19 22.39 27.18 29.51
CA THR A 19 23.77 27.66 29.66
C THR A 19 23.96 29.04 29.08
N VAL A 20 23.44 29.33 27.90
CA VAL A 20 23.46 30.67 27.28
C VAL A 20 22.70 31.68 28.15
N PHE A 21 21.52 31.29 28.65
CA PHE A 21 20.72 32.16 29.53
C PHE A 21 21.45 32.51 30.84
N VAL A 22 22.03 31.52 31.49
CA VAL A 22 22.81 31.71 32.71
C VAL A 22 24.04 32.57 32.43
N TYR A 23 24.74 32.35 31.33
CA TYR A 23 25.89 33.13 30.90
C TYR A 23 25.50 34.62 30.68
N VAL A 24 24.40 34.86 29.93
CA VAL A 24 23.90 36.22 29.70
C VAL A 24 23.45 36.90 31.00
N GLN A 25 22.81 36.19 31.92
CA GLN A 25 22.47 36.73 33.23
C GLN A 25 23.72 37.11 34.06
N LYS A 26 24.73 36.25 34.03
CA LYS A 26 26.00 36.48 34.75
C LYS A 26 26.77 37.67 34.17
N THR A 27 26.81 37.83 32.86
CA THR A 27 27.42 39.00 32.21
C THR A 27 26.63 40.27 32.47
N ARG A 28 25.30 40.23 32.44
CA ARG A 28 24.43 41.38 32.78
C ARG A 28 24.57 41.80 34.25
N LYS A 29 24.74 40.85 35.18
CA LYS A 29 25.04 41.16 36.58
C LYS A 29 26.37 41.88 36.72
N LYS A 30 27.41 41.44 36.01
CA LYS A 30 28.75 42.04 36.01
C LYS A 30 28.74 43.47 35.47
N THR A 31 27.98 43.71 34.36
CA THR A 31 27.82 45.07 33.80
C THR A 31 26.98 45.99 34.67
N ARG A 32 25.99 45.43 35.41
CA ARG A 32 25.17 46.18 36.38
C ARG A 32 25.97 46.67 37.60
N ASP A 33 27.01 45.95 38.00
CA ASP A 33 27.86 46.36 39.13
C ASP A 33 28.79 47.54 38.76
N ILE A 34 29.17 47.65 37.49
CA ILE A 34 29.95 48.78 36.98
C ILE A 34 29.09 50.06 36.83
N SER A 35 27.78 49.91 36.49
CA SER A 35 26.84 51.02 36.32
C SER A 35 26.23 51.55 37.67
N LYS A 36 26.54 50.91 38.81
CA LYS A 36 26.09 51.36 40.13
C LYS A 36 26.74 52.62 40.63
N MET A 37 27.68 53.20 39.90
CA MET A 37 28.29 54.46 40.28
C MET A 37 27.49 55.71 39.90
N ALA A 38 26.33 55.58 39.18
CA ALA A 38 25.40 56.67 39.03
C ALA A 38 24.39 56.66 40.19
N VAL A 39 24.56 57.50 41.14
CA VAL A 39 23.66 57.69 42.29
C VAL A 39 22.32 58.25 41.78
N ILE A 40 21.37 57.37 41.48
CA ILE A 40 19.98 57.76 41.30
C ILE A 40 19.31 57.67 42.66
N ALA A 41 19.14 58.83 43.30
CA ALA A 41 18.43 58.95 44.56
C ALA A 41 16.97 58.46 44.41
N HIS A 42 16.48 57.67 45.40
CA HIS A 42 15.09 57.22 45.56
C HIS A 42 14.55 56.03 44.74
N THR A 43 15.38 55.20 44.12
CA THR A 43 14.90 53.94 43.48
C THR A 43 14.22 52.97 44.43
N LYS A 44 14.52 53.02 45.75
CA LYS A 44 13.84 52.19 46.75
C LYS A 44 12.34 52.55 46.87
N VAL A 45 12.00 53.81 46.90
CA VAL A 45 10.61 54.29 47.01
C VAL A 45 9.79 53.92 45.78
N VAL A 46 10.37 54.03 44.58
CA VAL A 46 9.67 53.63 43.32
C VAL A 46 9.39 52.14 43.27
N LYS A 47 10.32 51.30 43.79
CA LYS A 47 10.13 49.84 43.85
C LYS A 47 9.09 49.36 44.85
N GLU A 48 8.76 50.19 45.83
CA GLU A 48 7.75 49.90 46.85
C GLU A 48 6.35 50.29 46.41
N LEU A 49 6.20 51.07 45.33
CA LEU A 49 4.93 51.47 44.79
C LEU A 49 4.14 50.23 44.30
N PRO A 50 2.83 50.11 44.68
CA PRO A 50 2.02 48.97 44.29
C PRO A 50 1.92 48.82 42.75
N ALA A 51 1.92 49.93 42.02
CA ALA A 51 1.91 49.95 40.56
C ALA A 51 3.20 49.33 39.96
N TYR A 52 4.37 49.61 40.54
CA TYR A 52 5.63 49.00 40.10
C TYR A 52 5.66 47.49 40.35
N LYS A 53 5.26 47.06 41.55
CA LYS A 53 5.17 45.63 41.91
C LYS A 53 4.19 44.88 40.98
N ALA A 54 3.09 45.51 40.61
CA ALA A 54 2.13 44.92 39.66
C ALA A 54 2.71 44.81 38.27
N ALA A 55 3.41 45.82 37.76
CA ALA A 55 4.08 45.82 36.48
C ALA A 55 5.20 44.77 36.41
N GLU A 56 6.01 44.67 37.48
CA GLU A 56 7.09 43.68 37.61
C GLU A 56 6.54 42.24 37.60
N ARG A 57 5.45 41.97 38.33
CA ARG A 57 4.76 40.67 38.32
C ARG A 57 4.25 40.34 36.94
N ARG A 58 3.61 41.30 36.24
CA ARG A 58 3.13 41.10 34.85
C ARG A 58 4.29 40.80 33.90
N TYR A 59 5.40 41.51 34.01
CA TYR A 59 6.61 41.28 33.24
C TYR A 59 7.16 39.85 33.44
N HIS A 60 7.31 39.42 34.70
CA HIS A 60 7.78 38.07 35.01
C HIS A 60 6.81 36.98 34.54
N LEU A 61 5.50 37.21 34.65
CA LEU A 61 4.50 36.28 34.13
C LEU A 61 4.57 36.15 32.61
N LEU A 62 4.68 37.27 31.90
CA LEU A 62 4.83 37.25 30.45
C LEU A 62 6.14 36.59 30.01
N LEU A 63 7.22 36.81 30.72
CA LEU A 63 8.52 36.19 30.49
C LEU A 63 8.45 34.66 30.70
N ALA A 64 7.81 34.22 31.78
CA ALA A 64 7.60 32.82 32.07
C ALA A 64 6.72 32.16 30.97
N LEU A 65 5.64 32.83 30.54
CA LEU A 65 4.78 32.38 29.46
C LEU A 65 5.55 32.25 28.15
N ALA A 66 6.39 33.21 27.80
CA ALA A 66 7.25 33.15 26.63
C ALA A 66 8.19 31.95 26.66
N ALA A 67 8.81 31.69 27.82
CA ALA A 67 9.69 30.55 28.03
C ALA A 67 8.94 29.21 27.86
N ILE A 68 7.73 29.09 28.40
CA ILE A 68 6.89 27.89 28.28
C ILE A 68 6.50 27.67 26.78
N CYS A 69 6.06 28.72 26.08
CA CYS A 69 5.71 28.62 24.68
C CYS A 69 6.91 28.21 23.82
N LEU A 70 8.10 28.74 24.10
CA LEU A 70 9.32 28.37 23.37
C LEU A 70 9.71 26.91 23.62
N LEU A 71 9.64 26.45 24.86
CA LEU A 71 9.90 25.04 25.19
C LEU A 71 8.88 24.11 24.56
N SER A 72 7.59 24.46 24.61
CA SER A 72 6.52 23.68 23.96
C SER A 72 6.72 23.59 22.44
N SER A 73 7.08 24.68 21.77
CA SER A 73 7.39 24.70 20.35
C SER A 73 8.59 23.80 20.02
N LEU A 74 9.65 23.84 20.83
CA LEU A 74 10.85 23.04 20.63
C LEU A 74 10.56 21.53 20.82
N VAL A 75 9.79 21.17 21.84
CA VAL A 75 9.39 19.78 22.08
C VAL A 75 8.51 19.28 20.94
N SER A 76 7.51 20.05 20.51
CA SER A 76 6.61 19.63 19.43
C SER A 76 7.34 19.48 18.07
N THR A 77 8.29 20.34 17.77
CA THR A 77 9.11 20.23 16.55
C THR A 77 10.01 18.99 16.54
N THR A 78 10.59 18.64 17.69
CA THR A 78 11.41 17.42 17.79
C THR A 78 10.57 16.15 17.73
N VAL A 79 9.35 16.15 18.27
CA VAL A 79 8.41 15.03 18.11
C VAL A 79 8.00 14.90 16.64
N LEU A 80 7.73 16.00 15.94
CA LEU A 80 7.45 16.00 14.49
C LEU A 80 8.64 15.42 13.70
N ALA A 81 9.86 15.82 14.02
CA ALA A 81 11.06 15.30 13.36
C ALA A 81 11.24 13.78 13.59
N SER A 82 10.78 13.25 14.72
CA SER A 82 10.82 11.82 15.03
C SER A 82 9.75 10.99 14.29
N ARG A 83 8.87 11.62 13.51
CA ARG A 83 7.73 11.00 12.79
C ARG A 83 6.88 10.12 13.72
N PRO A 84 5.96 10.70 14.48
CA PRO A 84 5.06 9.94 15.35
C PRO A 84 4.14 9.06 14.51
N LEU A 85 4.17 7.74 14.78
CA LEU A 85 3.37 6.75 14.11
C LEU A 85 2.15 6.42 14.98
N LYS A 86 0.96 6.45 14.40
CA LYS A 86 -0.23 5.81 14.95
C LYS A 86 -0.27 4.37 14.50
N ALA A 87 -0.41 3.45 15.43
CA ALA A 87 -0.79 2.09 15.15
C ALA A 87 -2.33 2.05 15.07
N GLU A 88 -2.86 1.88 13.90
CA GLU A 88 -4.28 1.55 13.71
C GLU A 88 -4.37 0.05 13.45
N LEU A 89 -5.34 -0.63 14.11
CA LEU A 89 -5.69 -1.98 13.67
C LEU A 89 -6.17 -1.83 12.23
N GLY A 90 -5.30 -2.15 11.28
CA GLY A 90 -5.67 -2.18 9.89
C GLY A 90 -6.82 -3.17 9.76
N LYS A 91 -7.95 -2.73 9.21
CA LYS A 91 -8.87 -3.67 8.60
C LYS A 91 -8.00 -4.57 7.74
N SER A 92 -8.03 -5.87 8.06
CA SER A 92 -7.34 -6.92 7.34
C SER A 92 -7.08 -6.50 5.89
N ARG A 93 -5.85 -6.59 5.43
CA ARG A 93 -5.47 -6.42 4.01
C ARG A 93 -6.14 -7.50 3.16
N THR A 94 -7.48 -7.56 3.17
CA THR A 94 -8.27 -8.48 2.35
C THR A 94 -8.05 -8.27 0.86
N ASN A 95 -7.41 -7.17 0.46
CA ASN A 95 -7.27 -6.78 -0.93
C ASN A 95 -5.81 -6.69 -1.40
N SER A 96 -4.87 -7.40 -0.78
CA SER A 96 -3.45 -7.36 -1.18
C SER A 96 -3.03 -8.69 -1.78
N ARG A 97 -3.68 -9.13 -2.85
CA ARG A 97 -3.40 -10.38 -3.57
C ARG A 97 -2.65 -10.12 -4.85
N ASP A 98 -1.99 -11.16 -5.34
CA ASP A 98 -1.40 -11.17 -6.67
C ASP A 98 -2.20 -12.16 -7.52
N ILE A 99 -2.72 -11.69 -8.65
CA ILE A 99 -3.58 -12.48 -9.54
C ILE A 99 -2.98 -12.48 -10.94
N ILE A 100 -2.72 -13.66 -11.50
CA ILE A 100 -2.33 -13.81 -12.90
C ILE A 100 -3.55 -14.25 -13.71
N LEU A 101 -3.93 -13.45 -14.69
CA LEU A 101 -4.88 -13.83 -15.74
C LEU A 101 -4.15 -14.67 -16.79
N CYS A 102 -4.42 -15.96 -16.80
CA CYS A 102 -3.73 -16.96 -17.59
C CYS A 102 -4.62 -17.36 -18.76
N MET A 103 -4.35 -16.85 -19.95
CA MET A 103 -5.23 -16.97 -21.10
C MET A 103 -4.66 -17.92 -22.15
N ASP A 104 -5.41 -18.94 -22.47
CA ASP A 104 -5.20 -19.78 -23.65
C ASP A 104 -5.64 -19.02 -24.89
N VAL A 105 -4.73 -18.85 -25.84
CA VAL A 105 -4.95 -18.11 -27.08
C VAL A 105 -4.83 -19.02 -28.32
N SER A 106 -5.00 -20.31 -28.12
CA SER A 106 -5.04 -21.30 -29.20
C SER A 106 -6.19 -21.04 -30.18
N GLY A 107 -6.02 -21.54 -31.42
CA GLY A 107 -6.98 -21.32 -32.49
C GLY A 107 -8.37 -21.86 -32.21
N SER A 108 -8.53 -22.90 -31.39
CA SER A 108 -9.83 -23.45 -30.97
C SER A 108 -10.66 -22.44 -30.13
N LEU A 109 -10.00 -21.51 -29.47
CA LEU A 109 -10.64 -20.47 -28.64
C LEU A 109 -10.91 -19.16 -29.36
N GLU A 110 -10.56 -19.02 -30.63
CA GLU A 110 -10.67 -17.75 -31.39
C GLU A 110 -12.08 -17.13 -31.26
N GLN A 111 -13.14 -17.94 -31.38
CA GLN A 111 -14.52 -17.47 -31.24
C GLN A 111 -14.92 -17.03 -29.81
N TYR A 112 -14.21 -17.50 -28.79
CA TYR A 112 -14.48 -17.18 -27.38
C TYR A 112 -13.56 -16.06 -26.80
N GLN A 113 -12.54 -15.63 -27.57
CA GLN A 113 -11.55 -14.67 -27.09
C GLN A 113 -12.16 -13.37 -26.60
N LYS A 114 -13.09 -12.79 -27.37
CA LYS A 114 -13.81 -11.58 -26.93
C LYS A 114 -14.59 -11.79 -25.63
N ALA A 115 -15.24 -12.94 -25.51
CA ALA A 115 -15.99 -13.27 -24.30
C ALA A 115 -15.05 -13.42 -23.09
N ILE A 116 -13.89 -14.06 -23.27
CA ILE A 116 -12.86 -14.21 -22.22
C ILE A 116 -12.28 -12.84 -21.82
N LEU A 117 -11.96 -11.97 -22.78
CA LEU A 117 -11.45 -10.62 -22.50
C LEU A 117 -12.48 -9.77 -21.76
N ASN A 118 -13.75 -9.80 -22.17
CA ASN A 118 -14.84 -9.13 -21.46
C ASN A 118 -15.02 -9.69 -20.04
N TYR A 119 -14.86 -10.98 -19.87
CA TYR A 119 -14.90 -11.63 -18.58
C TYR A 119 -13.76 -11.11 -17.67
N TYR A 120 -12.55 -11.00 -18.17
CA TYR A 120 -11.41 -10.43 -17.45
C TYR A 120 -11.64 -8.96 -17.10
N LYS A 121 -12.16 -8.15 -18.04
CA LYS A 121 -12.55 -6.75 -17.77
C LYS A 121 -13.55 -6.68 -16.59
N THR A 122 -14.53 -7.60 -16.57
CA THR A 122 -15.54 -7.65 -15.50
C THR A 122 -14.92 -8.04 -14.15
N ILE A 123 -13.99 -9.00 -14.14
CA ILE A 123 -13.25 -9.38 -12.92
C ILE A 123 -12.43 -8.20 -12.39
N ILE A 124 -11.65 -7.55 -13.26
CA ILE A 124 -10.81 -6.40 -12.88
C ILE A 124 -11.66 -5.28 -12.29
N LYS A 125 -12.87 -5.01 -12.81
CA LYS A 125 -13.81 -4.01 -12.26
C LYS A 125 -14.25 -4.30 -10.82
N GLN A 126 -14.32 -5.56 -10.45
CA GLN A 126 -14.79 -6.00 -9.13
C GLN A 126 -13.65 -6.13 -8.12
N LEU A 127 -12.40 -6.18 -8.58
CA LEU A 127 -11.20 -6.25 -7.76
C LEU A 127 -10.72 -4.83 -7.40
N LYS A 128 -10.19 -4.66 -6.18
CA LYS A 128 -9.64 -3.37 -5.71
C LYS A 128 -8.47 -3.61 -4.77
N GLY A 129 -7.28 -3.16 -5.20
CA GLY A 129 -6.06 -3.25 -4.38
C GLY A 129 -5.23 -4.51 -4.62
N GLU A 130 -5.64 -5.39 -5.51
CA GLU A 130 -4.85 -6.52 -6.00
C GLU A 130 -3.81 -6.05 -7.03
N ARG A 131 -2.68 -6.78 -7.15
CA ARG A 131 -1.84 -6.68 -8.34
C ARG A 131 -2.28 -7.74 -9.35
N ILE A 132 -2.47 -7.33 -10.58
CA ILE A 132 -2.95 -8.20 -11.65
C ILE A 132 -1.89 -8.23 -12.76
N GLY A 133 -1.53 -9.44 -13.21
CA GLY A 133 -0.69 -9.67 -14.36
C GLY A 133 -1.44 -10.45 -15.46
N ILE A 134 -0.99 -10.36 -16.69
CA ILE A 134 -1.59 -11.06 -17.82
C ILE A 134 -0.52 -11.91 -18.50
N THR A 135 -0.75 -13.22 -18.55
CA THR A 135 0.10 -14.18 -19.24
C THR A 135 -0.76 -14.94 -20.26
N VAL A 136 -0.32 -15.00 -21.48
CA VAL A 136 -0.98 -15.77 -22.55
C VAL A 136 -0.14 -16.97 -22.92
N PHE A 137 -0.78 -18.00 -23.43
CA PHE A 137 -0.08 -19.18 -23.95
C PHE A 137 -0.86 -19.82 -25.11
N ASP A 138 -0.10 -20.42 -25.98
CA ASP A 138 -0.54 -21.40 -26.98
C ASP A 138 0.43 -22.58 -26.92
N GLY A 139 1.50 -22.63 -27.68
CA GLY A 139 2.57 -23.60 -27.52
C GLY A 139 3.57 -23.21 -26.39
N ARG A 140 3.77 -21.93 -26.14
CA ARG A 140 4.66 -21.40 -25.11
C ARG A 140 3.99 -20.25 -24.35
N PRO A 141 4.22 -20.13 -23.03
CA PRO A 141 3.72 -19.01 -22.26
C PRO A 141 4.53 -17.73 -22.52
N ALA A 142 3.85 -16.59 -22.54
CA ALA A 142 4.41 -15.26 -22.61
C ALA A 142 3.71 -14.34 -21.63
N ASN A 143 4.48 -13.71 -20.73
CA ASN A 143 3.97 -12.70 -19.83
C ASN A 143 3.83 -11.38 -20.61
N ILE A 144 2.60 -10.90 -20.81
CA ILE A 144 2.31 -9.67 -21.54
C ILE A 144 2.34 -8.48 -20.58
N VAL A 145 1.76 -8.65 -19.40
CA VAL A 145 1.69 -7.61 -18.38
C VAL A 145 2.23 -8.18 -17.07
N PRO A 146 3.32 -7.64 -16.54
CA PRO A 146 3.77 -8.00 -15.20
C PRO A 146 2.74 -7.58 -14.16
N LEU A 147 2.85 -8.10 -12.93
CA LEU A 147 1.98 -7.74 -11.83
C LEU A 147 1.96 -6.23 -11.58
N SER A 148 0.80 -5.61 -11.75
CA SER A 148 0.57 -4.18 -11.59
C SER A 148 -0.75 -3.90 -10.87
N ASP A 149 -0.82 -2.80 -10.14
CA ASP A 149 -2.03 -2.24 -9.53
C ASP A 149 -2.61 -1.07 -10.35
N ASP A 150 -2.02 -0.77 -11.51
CA ASP A 150 -2.49 0.21 -12.47
C ASP A 150 -3.60 -0.39 -13.35
N TYR A 151 -4.84 -0.30 -12.85
CA TYR A 151 -6.00 -0.84 -13.54
C TYR A 151 -6.31 -0.15 -14.87
N ASP A 152 -6.00 1.14 -15.00
CA ASP A 152 -6.26 1.89 -16.22
C ASP A 152 -5.37 1.35 -17.35
N THR A 153 -4.08 1.17 -17.09
CA THR A 153 -3.16 0.54 -18.05
C THR A 153 -3.57 -0.90 -18.37
N LEU A 154 -4.05 -1.68 -17.37
CA LEU A 154 -4.54 -3.05 -17.62
C LEU A 154 -5.76 -3.05 -18.55
N TYR A 155 -6.68 -2.09 -18.40
CA TYR A 155 -7.83 -1.94 -19.29
C TYR A 155 -7.40 -1.62 -20.70
N ASP A 156 -6.52 -0.64 -20.87
CA ASP A 156 -6.03 -0.20 -22.18
C ASP A 156 -5.37 -1.36 -22.92
N ILE A 157 -4.54 -2.15 -22.23
CA ILE A 157 -3.89 -3.33 -22.83
C ILE A 157 -4.91 -4.40 -23.25
N ILE A 158 -5.94 -4.67 -22.42
CA ILE A 158 -6.98 -5.64 -22.78
C ILE A 158 -7.80 -5.13 -23.98
N GLU A 159 -8.07 -3.83 -24.06
CA GLU A 159 -8.75 -3.20 -25.17
C GLU A 159 -7.92 -3.26 -26.46
N ASP A 160 -6.62 -3.02 -26.35
CA ASP A 160 -5.68 -3.18 -27.48
C ASP A 160 -5.61 -4.62 -27.96
N ILE A 161 -5.62 -5.60 -27.05
CA ILE A 161 -5.67 -7.02 -27.40
C ILE A 161 -7.00 -7.36 -28.11
N GLU A 162 -8.12 -6.78 -27.66
CA GLU A 162 -9.43 -7.00 -28.27
C GLU A 162 -9.52 -6.40 -29.68
N ASN A 163 -8.94 -5.21 -29.87
CA ASN A 163 -9.00 -4.46 -31.14
C ASN A 163 -7.92 -4.89 -32.15
N SER A 164 -6.73 -5.23 -31.64
CA SER A 164 -5.70 -5.84 -32.46
C SER A 164 -6.06 -7.32 -32.66
N ASN A 165 -6.06 -7.78 -33.92
CA ASN A 165 -6.24 -9.21 -34.16
C ASN A 165 -5.23 -9.98 -33.28
N LEU A 166 -5.73 -10.67 -32.23
CA LEU A 166 -4.92 -11.35 -31.21
C LEU A 166 -3.85 -12.26 -31.84
N LYS A 167 -4.17 -12.80 -33.00
CA LYS A 167 -3.25 -13.59 -33.82
C LYS A 167 -1.98 -12.84 -34.24
N ASN A 168 -2.06 -11.53 -34.49
CA ASN A 168 -0.89 -10.71 -34.79
C ASN A 168 -0.05 -10.45 -33.52
N TYR A 169 -0.70 -10.27 -32.38
CA TYR A 169 -0.04 -10.10 -31.09
C TYR A 169 0.73 -11.36 -30.70
N ILE A 170 0.12 -12.53 -30.87
CA ILE A 170 0.69 -13.85 -30.57
C ILE A 170 1.85 -14.18 -31.50
N THR A 171 1.70 -13.88 -32.81
CA THR A 171 2.76 -14.10 -33.79
C THR A 171 4.01 -13.31 -33.47
N THR A 172 3.84 -12.10 -32.96
CA THR A 172 4.98 -11.24 -32.49
C THR A 172 5.68 -11.83 -31.29
N LEU A 173 4.95 -12.47 -30.37
CA LEU A 173 5.48 -13.09 -29.16
C LEU A 173 6.11 -14.47 -29.41
N ASN A 174 6.03 -14.98 -30.63
CA ASN A 174 6.53 -16.32 -31.01
C ASN A 174 6.03 -17.45 -30.10
N THR A 175 4.80 -17.29 -29.59
CA THR A 175 4.11 -18.31 -28.77
C THR A 175 3.58 -19.46 -29.61
N GLY A 176 3.55 -19.30 -30.93
CA GLY A 176 3.01 -20.27 -31.88
C GLY A 176 3.68 -21.63 -31.70
N GLY A 177 2.88 -22.59 -31.29
CA GLY A 177 3.25 -23.99 -31.20
C GLY A 177 2.39 -24.79 -32.17
N LEU A 178 2.80 -26.00 -32.46
CA LEU A 178 2.03 -26.94 -33.31
C LEU A 178 0.79 -27.48 -32.55
N THR A 179 0.75 -27.32 -31.22
CA THR A 179 -0.32 -27.82 -30.34
C THR A 179 -0.40 -27.00 -29.06
N SER A 180 -1.61 -26.74 -28.57
CA SER A 180 -1.85 -26.11 -27.25
C SER A 180 -1.25 -26.93 -26.14
N GLN A 181 -0.36 -26.34 -25.38
CA GLN A 181 0.30 -26.98 -24.24
C GLN A 181 -0.21 -26.35 -22.91
N ILE A 182 -1.42 -26.72 -22.52
CA ILE A 182 -2.13 -26.12 -21.38
C ILE A 182 -1.33 -26.29 -20.07
N GLY A 183 -0.75 -27.47 -19.85
CA GLY A 183 0.06 -27.70 -18.66
C GLY A 183 1.31 -26.80 -18.61
N SER A 184 2.03 -26.70 -19.71
CA SER A 184 3.19 -25.79 -19.82
C SER A 184 2.77 -24.33 -19.72
N GLY A 185 1.60 -23.99 -20.28
CA GLY A 185 0.98 -22.67 -20.13
C GLY A 185 0.72 -22.30 -18.68
N LEU A 186 0.08 -23.19 -17.91
CA LEU A 186 -0.17 -22.97 -16.49
C LEU A 186 1.13 -22.85 -15.69
N ILE A 187 2.14 -23.68 -15.97
CA ILE A 187 3.46 -23.55 -15.32
C ILE A 187 4.08 -22.18 -15.63
N GLY A 188 3.96 -21.70 -16.88
CA GLY A 188 4.42 -20.37 -17.24
C GLY A 188 3.70 -19.26 -16.47
N CYS A 189 2.37 -19.40 -16.26
CA CYS A 189 1.61 -18.47 -15.44
C CYS A 189 2.05 -18.51 -13.96
N VAL A 190 2.36 -19.68 -13.41
CA VAL A 190 2.95 -19.80 -12.06
C VAL A 190 4.29 -19.05 -12.00
N ASN A 191 5.15 -19.22 -13.00
CA ASN A 191 6.47 -18.58 -13.04
C ASN A 191 6.41 -17.06 -13.35
N SER A 192 5.22 -16.51 -13.64
CA SER A 192 5.02 -15.07 -13.83
C SER A 192 4.85 -14.28 -12.53
N PHE A 193 4.78 -14.95 -11.37
CA PHE A 193 4.83 -14.27 -10.08
C PHE A 193 6.25 -13.83 -9.73
N ASP A 194 6.40 -12.65 -9.13
CA ASP A 194 7.69 -12.08 -8.75
C ASP A 194 8.44 -12.94 -7.73
N ASN A 195 7.70 -13.56 -6.81
CA ASN A 195 8.26 -14.39 -5.75
C ASN A 195 7.32 -15.57 -5.44
N LEU A 196 7.80 -16.78 -5.63
CA LEU A 196 7.03 -18.01 -5.45
C LEU A 196 7.14 -18.59 -4.03
N THR A 197 8.25 -18.37 -3.35
CA THR A 197 8.57 -19.09 -2.10
C THR A 197 8.41 -18.27 -0.85
N ASP A 198 8.41 -16.94 -0.96
CA ASP A 198 8.41 -16.02 0.19
C ASP A 198 7.51 -14.81 -0.10
N SER A 199 6.30 -15.08 -0.57
CA SER A 199 5.33 -14.03 -0.86
C SER A 199 4.46 -13.76 0.36
N ASP A 200 4.52 -12.51 0.84
CA ASP A 200 3.59 -12.02 1.87
C ASP A 200 2.17 -11.82 1.34
N ARG A 201 1.98 -12.01 0.03
CA ARG A 201 0.70 -11.81 -0.66
C ARG A 201 0.18 -13.15 -1.16
N PRO A 202 -1.10 -13.49 -0.90
CA PRO A 202 -1.73 -14.65 -1.52
C PRO A 202 -1.67 -14.58 -3.04
N GLN A 203 -1.37 -15.69 -3.67
CA GLN A 203 -1.20 -15.81 -5.10
C GLN A 203 -2.30 -16.69 -5.68
N SER A 204 -2.93 -16.19 -6.75
CA SER A 204 -4.01 -16.89 -7.44
C SER A 204 -3.88 -16.76 -8.96
N ILE A 205 -4.30 -17.78 -9.69
CA ILE A 205 -4.33 -17.78 -11.14
C ILE A 205 -5.78 -17.94 -11.59
N ILE A 206 -6.19 -17.17 -12.59
CA ILE A 206 -7.46 -17.35 -13.28
C ILE A 206 -7.13 -17.90 -14.68
N LEU A 207 -7.30 -19.19 -14.86
CA LEU A 207 -6.99 -19.90 -16.10
C LEU A 207 -8.22 -19.98 -17.00
N SER A 208 -8.13 -19.48 -18.23
CA SER A 208 -9.15 -19.67 -19.27
C SER A 208 -8.62 -20.57 -20.38
N THR A 209 -9.33 -21.66 -20.68
CA THR A 209 -8.97 -22.67 -21.71
C THR A 209 -10.19 -23.49 -22.09
N ASP A 210 -10.17 -24.18 -23.24
CA ASP A 210 -11.15 -25.24 -23.60
C ASP A 210 -10.72 -26.62 -23.08
N ASN A 211 -9.53 -26.70 -22.47
CA ASN A 211 -8.91 -27.93 -22.01
C ASN A 211 -8.73 -29.01 -23.08
N ILE A 212 -8.61 -28.57 -24.33
CA ILE A 212 -8.35 -29.46 -25.47
C ILE A 212 -6.87 -29.36 -25.80
N SER A 213 -6.13 -30.40 -25.50
CA SER A 213 -4.70 -30.46 -25.79
C SER A 213 -4.35 -31.84 -26.41
N SER A 214 -3.43 -31.84 -27.33
CA SER A 214 -2.89 -33.05 -27.94
C SER A 214 -1.38 -33.11 -27.70
N ASN A 215 -0.86 -34.28 -27.29
CA ASN A 215 0.57 -34.56 -27.10
C ASN A 215 1.29 -33.53 -26.18
N THR A 216 0.86 -33.44 -24.94
CA THR A 216 1.49 -32.56 -23.95
C THR A 216 2.55 -33.30 -23.13
N ASP A 217 3.71 -32.66 -22.94
CA ASP A 217 4.76 -33.16 -22.02
C ASP A 217 4.28 -33.10 -20.57
N VAL A 218 3.47 -32.09 -20.24
CA VAL A 218 2.87 -31.88 -18.91
C VAL A 218 1.37 -31.72 -19.06
N ASN A 219 0.58 -32.55 -18.39
CA ASN A 219 -0.87 -32.39 -18.37
C ASN A 219 -1.32 -31.32 -17.35
N LEU A 220 -2.57 -30.83 -17.47
CA LEU A 220 -3.11 -29.79 -16.61
C LEU A 220 -3.10 -30.19 -15.13
N TYR A 221 -3.37 -31.46 -14.81
CA TYR A 221 -3.35 -31.93 -13.42
C TYR A 221 -1.96 -31.86 -12.77
N GLN A 222 -0.91 -32.17 -13.54
CA GLN A 222 0.47 -32.06 -13.08
C GLN A 222 0.85 -30.59 -12.86
N ALA A 223 0.47 -29.71 -13.77
CA ALA A 223 0.70 -28.28 -13.64
C ALA A 223 -0.09 -27.65 -12.47
N ALA A 224 -1.31 -28.11 -12.22
CA ALA A 224 -2.09 -27.70 -11.05
C ALA A 224 -1.44 -28.14 -9.74
N ASN A 225 -0.86 -29.36 -9.69
CA ASN A 225 -0.11 -29.79 -8.52
C ASN A 225 1.18 -28.99 -8.33
N TYR A 226 1.82 -28.55 -9.42
CA TYR A 226 2.95 -27.61 -9.34
C TYR A 226 2.52 -26.27 -8.72
N ALA A 227 1.43 -25.66 -9.17
CA ALA A 227 0.87 -24.45 -8.56
C ALA A 227 0.55 -24.65 -7.07
N LYS A 228 -0.09 -25.79 -6.75
CA LYS A 228 -0.41 -26.18 -5.37
C LYS A 228 0.83 -26.26 -4.47
N SER A 229 1.98 -26.73 -4.98
CA SER A 229 3.20 -26.85 -4.20
C SER A 229 3.74 -25.51 -3.70
N TYR A 230 3.37 -24.41 -4.37
CA TYR A 230 3.66 -23.03 -3.96
C TYR A 230 2.46 -22.37 -3.23
N GLY A 231 1.41 -23.10 -2.91
CA GLY A 231 0.23 -22.54 -2.27
C GLY A 231 -0.67 -21.73 -3.20
N ILE A 232 -0.40 -21.70 -4.51
CA ILE A 232 -1.15 -20.95 -5.50
C ILE A 232 -2.46 -21.65 -5.81
N LYS A 233 -3.59 -20.91 -5.75
CA LYS A 233 -4.89 -21.40 -6.15
C LYS A 233 -5.16 -21.10 -7.61
N VAL A 234 -5.75 -22.07 -8.31
CA VAL A 234 -6.12 -21.91 -9.71
C VAL A 234 -7.64 -21.92 -9.83
N TYR A 235 -8.19 -20.81 -10.33
CA TYR A 235 -9.61 -20.70 -10.69
C TYR A 235 -9.73 -20.93 -12.19
N GLY A 236 -10.69 -21.76 -12.60
CA GLY A 236 -10.78 -22.20 -13.97
C GLY A 236 -11.99 -21.60 -14.70
N ILE A 237 -11.76 -21.15 -15.94
CA ILE A 237 -12.79 -20.77 -16.90
C ILE A 237 -12.72 -21.75 -18.06
N LEU A 238 -13.66 -22.67 -18.12
CA LEU A 238 -13.76 -23.61 -19.21
C LEU A 238 -14.63 -23.02 -20.33
N ALA A 239 -14.00 -22.61 -21.43
CA ALA A 239 -14.67 -21.93 -22.52
C ALA A 239 -14.99 -22.90 -23.65
N GLY A 240 -16.27 -23.02 -24.01
CA GLY A 240 -16.74 -23.86 -25.11
C GLY A 240 -18.19 -24.32 -24.95
N ASP A 241 -18.91 -24.47 -26.06
CA ASP A 241 -20.30 -24.88 -26.06
C ASP A 241 -20.48 -26.43 -26.07
N SER A 242 -19.57 -27.14 -26.74
CA SER A 242 -19.65 -28.59 -26.90
C SER A 242 -18.38 -29.30 -26.44
N ILE A 243 -18.07 -29.19 -25.15
CA ILE A 243 -16.90 -29.86 -24.58
C ILE A 243 -17.30 -31.25 -24.08
N PRO A 244 -16.52 -32.30 -24.39
CA PRO A 244 -16.77 -33.65 -23.90
C PRO A 244 -16.80 -33.70 -22.35
N GLU A 245 -17.72 -34.48 -21.79
CA GLU A 245 -17.87 -34.61 -20.31
C GLU A 245 -16.57 -35.11 -19.62
N GLU A 246 -15.80 -35.97 -20.32
CA GLU A 246 -14.49 -36.43 -19.80
C GLU A 246 -13.50 -35.26 -19.66
N THR A 247 -13.48 -34.34 -20.64
CA THR A 247 -12.65 -33.13 -20.64
C THR A 247 -13.10 -32.18 -19.48
N VAL A 248 -14.40 -32.01 -19.32
CA VAL A 248 -14.97 -31.24 -18.21
C VAL A 248 -14.56 -31.82 -16.84
N ALA A 249 -14.70 -33.14 -16.68
CA ALA A 249 -14.34 -33.84 -15.46
C ALA A 249 -12.82 -33.75 -15.16
N SER A 250 -11.99 -33.88 -16.18
CA SER A 250 -10.53 -33.74 -16.08
C SER A 250 -10.12 -32.32 -15.66
N PHE A 251 -10.73 -31.30 -16.29
CA PHE A 251 -10.54 -29.91 -15.95
C PHE A 251 -10.89 -29.64 -14.48
N LYS A 252 -12.12 -29.99 -14.09
CA LYS A 252 -12.62 -29.82 -12.72
C LYS A 252 -11.71 -30.49 -11.70
N ARG A 253 -11.25 -31.72 -11.96
CA ARG A 253 -10.30 -32.43 -11.09
C ARG A 253 -9.01 -31.64 -10.91
N SER A 254 -8.46 -31.08 -11.99
CA SER A 254 -7.22 -30.33 -11.99
C SER A 254 -7.35 -29.03 -11.18
N ILE A 255 -8.42 -28.27 -11.41
CA ILE A 255 -8.69 -27.02 -10.68
C ILE A 255 -8.92 -27.30 -9.17
N SER A 256 -9.76 -28.28 -8.86
CA SER A 256 -10.08 -28.65 -7.47
C SER A 256 -8.84 -29.13 -6.67
N ALA A 257 -7.81 -29.65 -7.35
CA ALA A 257 -6.55 -30.06 -6.70
C ALA A 257 -5.85 -28.89 -6.00
N THR A 258 -6.03 -27.65 -6.49
CA THR A 258 -5.50 -26.41 -5.88
C THR A 258 -6.46 -25.77 -4.87
N LYS A 259 -7.62 -26.35 -4.59
CA LYS A 259 -8.74 -25.78 -3.85
C LYS A 259 -9.38 -24.57 -4.55
N GLY A 260 -9.20 -24.42 -5.85
CA GLY A 260 -9.90 -23.43 -6.65
C GLY A 260 -11.28 -23.94 -7.11
N THR A 261 -12.02 -23.04 -7.76
CA THR A 261 -13.34 -23.35 -8.35
C THR A 261 -13.31 -23.13 -9.85
N ASP A 262 -14.20 -23.80 -10.58
CA ASP A 262 -14.34 -23.68 -12.01
C ASP A 262 -15.69 -23.09 -12.41
N GLN A 263 -15.70 -22.38 -13.52
CA GLN A 263 -16.90 -21.86 -14.17
C GLN A 263 -16.87 -22.23 -15.66
N ARG A 264 -18.05 -22.50 -16.24
CA ARG A 264 -18.17 -22.74 -17.68
C ARG A 264 -18.58 -21.46 -18.38
N LEU A 265 -17.89 -21.14 -19.44
CA LEU A 265 -18.18 -20.03 -20.32
C LEU A 265 -18.71 -20.59 -21.64
N SER A 266 -20.00 -20.34 -21.95
CA SER A 266 -20.64 -20.66 -23.22
C SER A 266 -21.01 -19.38 -23.97
N SER A 267 -21.23 -19.48 -25.27
CA SER A 267 -21.65 -18.35 -26.10
C SER A 267 -22.97 -17.70 -25.64
N ALA A 268 -23.83 -18.47 -24.96
CA ALA A 268 -25.14 -18.03 -24.43
C ALA A 268 -25.10 -17.70 -22.92
N GLY A 269 -23.95 -17.78 -22.26
CA GLY A 269 -23.83 -17.62 -20.81
C GLY A 269 -23.81 -16.17 -20.35
N ASP A 270 -24.27 -15.94 -19.12
CA ASP A 270 -24.19 -14.63 -18.45
C ASP A 270 -22.75 -14.42 -17.91
N LEU A 271 -21.98 -13.60 -18.63
CA LEU A 271 -20.59 -13.28 -18.32
C LEU A 271 -20.44 -12.60 -16.95
N ASP A 272 -21.35 -11.69 -16.61
CA ASP A 272 -21.28 -10.95 -15.37
C ASP A 272 -21.52 -11.85 -14.15
N LEU A 273 -22.46 -12.77 -14.27
CA LEU A 273 -22.76 -13.73 -13.22
C LEU A 273 -21.59 -14.72 -12.99
N ALA A 274 -20.99 -15.19 -14.07
CA ALA A 274 -19.84 -16.10 -13.99
C ALA A 274 -18.61 -15.40 -13.39
N ALA A 275 -18.32 -14.15 -13.81
CA ALA A 275 -17.24 -13.34 -13.25
C ALA A 275 -17.45 -13.09 -11.74
N LYS A 276 -18.67 -12.71 -11.35
CA LYS A 276 -19.04 -12.48 -9.96
C LYS A 276 -18.80 -13.72 -9.10
N LYS A 277 -19.18 -14.91 -9.56
CA LYS A 277 -18.97 -16.17 -8.83
C LYS A 277 -17.47 -16.46 -8.61
N ILE A 278 -16.59 -16.20 -9.58
CA ILE A 278 -15.16 -16.38 -9.37
C ILE A 278 -14.62 -15.37 -8.36
N VAL A 279 -15.00 -14.09 -8.47
CA VAL A 279 -14.57 -13.06 -7.51
C VAL A 279 -15.08 -13.38 -6.11
N GLU A 280 -16.32 -13.83 -5.96
CA GLU A 280 -16.89 -14.31 -4.69
C GLU A 280 -16.08 -15.49 -4.14
N SER A 281 -15.77 -16.49 -4.97
CA SER A 281 -14.95 -17.64 -4.57
C SER A 281 -13.54 -17.24 -4.12
N ILE A 282 -12.92 -16.27 -4.82
CA ILE A 282 -11.63 -15.70 -4.43
C ILE A 282 -11.75 -15.01 -3.07
N ASN A 283 -12.78 -14.21 -2.85
CA ASN A 283 -13.00 -13.47 -1.62
C ASN A 283 -13.33 -14.39 -0.43
N GLU A 284 -14.24 -15.37 -0.59
CA GLU A 284 -14.64 -16.28 0.48
C GLU A 284 -13.53 -17.21 0.94
N GLN A 285 -12.77 -17.77 -0.02
CA GLN A 285 -11.71 -18.73 0.33
C GLN A 285 -10.50 -18.06 0.98
N GLU A 286 -10.29 -16.78 0.75
CA GLU A 286 -9.16 -16.05 1.30
C GLU A 286 -9.52 -15.28 2.57
N ALA A 287 -10.77 -14.89 2.80
CA ALA A 287 -11.23 -14.36 4.07
C ALA A 287 -10.92 -15.31 5.24
N SER A 288 -11.03 -16.62 5.01
CA SER A 288 -10.73 -17.64 6.02
C SER A 288 -9.25 -17.73 6.42
N ILE A 289 -8.34 -17.25 5.58
CA ILE A 289 -6.89 -17.28 5.86
C ILE A 289 -6.47 -16.10 6.74
N TYR A 290 -7.20 -14.99 6.67
CA TYR A 290 -6.85 -13.72 7.32
C TYR A 290 -7.64 -13.39 8.60
N GLU A 291 -8.65 -14.17 8.98
CA GLU A 291 -9.39 -13.94 10.24
C GLU A 291 -8.51 -14.02 11.51
N GLY A 292 -7.28 -14.44 11.39
CA GLY A 292 -6.32 -14.55 12.51
C GLY A 292 -5.20 -13.51 12.57
N ALA A 293 -4.97 -12.72 11.53
CA ALA A 293 -3.85 -11.79 11.46
C ALA A 293 -4.31 -10.33 11.46
N SER A 294 -4.52 -9.76 12.64
CA SER A 294 -4.65 -8.31 12.79
C SER A 294 -3.26 -7.68 12.67
N GLU A 295 -2.92 -7.17 11.50
CA GLU A 295 -1.68 -6.43 11.27
C GLU A 295 -1.88 -4.96 11.63
N TYR A 296 -0.98 -4.43 12.47
CA TYR A 296 -0.97 -3.01 12.78
C TYR A 296 -0.40 -2.21 11.62
N VAL A 297 -1.23 -1.42 10.96
CA VAL A 297 -0.78 -0.44 9.96
C VAL A 297 -0.31 0.82 10.68
N TYR A 298 0.94 1.18 10.48
CA TYR A 298 1.53 2.39 11.05
C TYR A 298 1.40 3.55 10.07
N SER A 299 0.54 4.52 10.39
CA SER A 299 0.42 5.77 9.63
C SER A 299 1.12 6.93 10.36
N ASP A 300 1.72 7.86 9.60
CA ASP A 300 2.26 9.10 10.15
C ASP A 300 1.09 9.97 10.67
N SER A 301 1.14 10.43 11.92
CA SER A 301 0.12 11.32 12.50
C SER A 301 0.75 12.62 13.02
N PRO A 302 1.10 13.55 12.12
CA PRO A 302 1.75 14.81 12.49
C PRO A 302 0.77 15.88 12.97
N GLU A 303 -0.55 15.73 12.75
CA GLU A 303 -1.55 16.82 12.82
C GLU A 303 -1.59 17.49 14.19
N ILE A 304 -1.62 16.71 15.28
CA ILE A 304 -1.69 17.23 16.65
C ILE A 304 -0.42 18.02 17.00
N TRP A 305 0.73 17.50 16.61
CA TRP A 305 2.01 18.11 16.92
C TRP A 305 2.28 19.36 16.07
N LEU A 306 1.78 19.40 14.83
CA LEU A 306 1.76 20.59 13.97
C LEU A 306 0.90 21.69 14.60
N ALA A 307 -0.31 21.35 15.06
CA ALA A 307 -1.19 22.30 15.70
C ALA A 307 -0.58 22.90 16.98
N ILE A 308 0.01 22.06 17.85
CA ILE A 308 0.70 22.51 19.08
C ILE A 308 1.88 23.43 18.72
N SER A 309 2.68 23.08 17.73
CA SER A 309 3.81 23.90 17.29
C SER A 309 3.37 25.26 16.77
N ALA A 310 2.34 25.29 15.92
CA ALA A 310 1.78 26.52 15.33
C ALA A 310 1.20 27.44 16.42
N ILE A 311 0.41 26.89 17.35
CA ILE A 311 -0.18 27.67 18.46
C ILE A 311 0.91 28.20 19.38
N SER A 312 1.88 27.39 19.76
CA SER A 312 2.94 27.79 20.65
C SER A 312 3.84 28.88 20.08
N THR A 313 4.18 28.80 18.77
CA THR A 313 4.97 29.83 18.08
C THR A 313 4.21 31.13 17.92
N THR A 314 2.92 31.10 17.59
CA THR A 314 2.10 32.32 17.50
C THR A 314 1.93 32.98 18.84
N LEU A 315 1.63 32.25 19.91
CA LEU A 315 1.57 32.79 21.27
C LEU A 315 2.91 33.40 21.72
N PHE A 316 4.03 32.75 21.44
CA PHE A 316 5.35 33.27 21.72
C PHE A 316 5.60 34.62 21.04
N LEU A 317 5.25 34.76 19.77
CA LEU A 317 5.40 36.02 19.02
C LEU A 317 4.52 37.15 19.62
N ILE A 318 3.28 36.83 19.99
CA ILE A 318 2.38 37.79 20.63
C ILE A 318 2.93 38.27 21.99
N VAL A 319 3.43 37.33 22.79
CA VAL A 319 4.01 37.68 24.11
C VAL A 319 5.28 38.52 23.98
N ILE A 320 6.17 38.20 23.03
CA ILE A 320 7.37 39.01 22.78
C ILE A 320 7.00 40.41 22.27
N TRP A 321 6.02 40.50 21.37
CA TRP A 321 5.55 41.80 20.90
C TRP A 321 5.02 42.67 22.07
N ARG A 322 4.30 42.04 23.00
CA ARG A 322 3.77 42.72 24.17
C ARG A 322 4.86 43.06 25.23
N LEU A 323 5.96 42.34 25.27
CA LEU A 323 7.11 42.64 26.14
C LEU A 323 7.98 43.80 25.62
N ARG A 324 7.88 44.10 24.30
CA ARG A 324 8.62 45.21 23.64
C ARG A 324 7.91 46.55 23.76
N LEU A 325 6.61 46.55 24.10
CA LEU A 325 5.79 47.75 24.36
C LEU A 325 5.67 48.01 25.84
#